data_ba6279086f6c581ac7f42c0ec9515701
#
_entry.id   ba6279086f6c581ac7f42c0ec9515701
#
_cell.length_a   1.000
_cell.length_b   1.000
_cell.length_c   1.000
_cell.angle_alpha   90.00
_cell.angle_beta   90.00
_cell.angle_gamma   90.00
#
_symmetry.space_group_name_H-M   'P 1'
#
loop_
_entity.id
_entity.type
_entity.pdbx_description
1 polymer ?
#
loop_
_entity_poly.entity_id
_entity_poly.type
_entity_poly.pdbx_seq_one_letter_code
_entity_poly.pdbx_strand_id
1 'polypeptide(L)'
;MGLIPEWPQVLINVKVDNAKKNMWNKNENIVSFIEKKEKEMGNEGRVLVRTSGTEPIVRVMVEGKNADLVKATAEEIAEVVKTELA
;
A
#
# COMPACT_ATOMS: atom_id res chain seq x y z
N MET A 1 2.70 15.72 -9.47
CA MET A 1 3.92 15.13 -9.09
C MET A 1 4.13 15.14 -7.63
N GLY A 2 4.33 14.60 -6.82
CA GLY A 2 4.55 14.65 -5.40
C GLY A 2 5.73 13.85 -4.95
N LEU A 3 6.55 13.40 -5.89
CA LEU A 3 7.68 12.58 -5.56
C LEU A 3 8.85 13.43 -5.08
N ILE A 4 9.44 13.00 -3.98
CA ILE A 4 10.65 13.60 -3.45
C ILE A 4 11.78 12.63 -3.78
N PRO A 5 12.67 12.98 -4.71
CA PRO A 5 13.66 12.03 -5.23
C PRO A 5 14.59 11.41 -4.19
N GLU A 6 14.86 12.11 -3.11
CA GLU A 6 15.74 11.59 -2.08
C GLU A 6 15.05 10.58 -1.14
N TRP A 7 13.74 10.51 -1.17
CA TRP A 7 13.02 9.62 -0.28
C TRP A 7 12.97 8.21 -0.83
N PRO A 8 13.29 7.20 -0.04
CA PRO A 8 13.17 5.81 -0.47
C PRO A 8 11.71 5.44 -0.75
N GLN A 9 11.55 4.56 -1.72
CA GLN A 9 10.25 4.06 -2.12
C GLN A 9 10.28 2.54 -2.16
N VAL A 10 9.16 1.92 -1.80
CA VAL A 10 9.00 0.47 -1.92
C VAL A 10 7.69 0.22 -2.65
N LEU A 11 7.76 -0.61 -3.69
CA LEU A 11 6.59 -1.01 -4.45
C LEU A 11 6.42 -2.52 -4.32
N ILE A 12 5.25 -2.95 -3.88
CA ILE A 12 4.94 -4.37 -3.76
C ILE A 12 3.69 -4.67 -4.58
N ASN A 13 3.78 -5.67 -5.44
CA ASN A 13 2.64 -6.14 -6.21
C ASN A 13 2.04 -7.33 -5.47
N VAL A 14 0.79 -7.20 -5.05
CA VAL A 14 0.10 -8.24 -4.29
C VAL A 14 -0.89 -8.95 -5.19
N LYS A 15 -0.71 -10.25 -5.35
CA LYS A 15 -1.68 -11.06 -6.09
C LYS A 15 -2.91 -11.28 -5.24
N VAL A 16 -4.08 -11.02 -5.82
CA VAL A 16 -5.37 -11.14 -5.14
C VAL A 16 -6.35 -11.87 -6.05
N ASP A 17 -7.53 -12.19 -5.53
CA ASP A 17 -8.61 -12.74 -6.33
C ASP A 17 -9.08 -11.67 -7.30
N ASN A 18 -9.17 -12.01 -8.59
CA ASN A 18 -9.60 -11.07 -9.61
C ASN A 18 -10.97 -10.47 -9.31
N ALA A 19 -11.86 -11.23 -8.71
CA ALA A 19 -13.18 -10.75 -8.32
C ALA A 19 -13.12 -9.78 -7.15
N LYS A 20 -12.04 -9.79 -6.37
CA LYS A 20 -11.91 -8.98 -5.17
C LYS A 20 -10.95 -7.81 -5.31
N LYS A 21 -10.19 -7.73 -6.40
CA LYS A 21 -9.14 -6.72 -6.49
C LYS A 21 -9.65 -5.28 -6.36
N ASN A 22 -10.86 -5.02 -6.85
CA ASN A 22 -11.44 -3.68 -6.76
C ASN A 22 -12.13 -3.40 -5.44
N MET A 23 -12.08 -4.33 -4.50
CA MET A 23 -12.70 -4.17 -3.19
C MET A 23 -11.76 -3.64 -2.13
N TRP A 24 -10.50 -3.38 -2.50
CA TRP A 24 -9.52 -2.91 -1.52
C TRP A 24 -9.96 -1.62 -0.83
N ASN A 25 -10.60 -0.72 -1.58
CA ASN A 25 -11.04 0.56 -1.03
C ASN A 25 -12.40 0.47 -0.33
N LYS A 26 -13.05 -0.68 -0.42
CA LYS A 26 -14.32 -0.91 0.26
C LYS A 26 -14.14 -1.83 1.48
N ASN A 27 -12.97 -2.39 1.64
CA ASN A 27 -12.66 -3.24 2.77
C ASN A 27 -12.17 -2.38 3.94
N GLU A 28 -12.97 -2.31 5.00
CA GLU A 28 -12.66 -1.46 6.15
C GLU A 28 -11.35 -1.83 6.81
N ASN A 29 -11.00 -3.10 6.83
CA ASN A 29 -9.73 -3.53 7.44
C ASN A 29 -8.54 -2.97 6.67
N ILE A 30 -8.62 -2.99 5.34
CA ILE A 30 -7.56 -2.45 4.51
C ILE A 30 -7.50 -0.93 4.64
N VAL A 31 -8.63 -0.26 4.49
CA VAL A 31 -8.69 1.20 4.52
C VAL A 31 -8.23 1.73 5.88
N SER A 32 -8.74 1.17 6.95
CA SER A 32 -8.35 1.58 8.30
C SER A 32 -6.86 1.38 8.54
N PHE A 33 -6.32 0.27 8.07
CA PHE A 33 -4.90 -0.03 8.25
C PHE A 33 -4.03 0.96 7.48
N ILE A 34 -4.41 1.27 6.25
CA ILE A 34 -3.68 2.24 5.42
C ILE A 34 -3.71 3.61 6.10
N GLU A 35 -4.88 4.05 6.55
CA GLU A 35 -5.00 5.35 7.22
C GLU A 35 -4.16 5.41 8.48
N LYS A 36 -4.14 4.32 9.25
CA LYS A 36 -3.33 4.25 10.46
C LYS A 36 -1.84 4.41 10.12
N LYS A 37 -1.39 3.73 9.08
CA LYS A 37 0.01 3.80 8.68
C LYS A 37 0.38 5.18 8.16
N GLU A 38 -0.50 5.81 7.42
CA GLU A 38 -0.26 7.18 6.93
C GLU A 38 -0.14 8.16 8.09
N LYS A 39 -0.98 8.00 9.11
CA LYS A 39 -0.90 8.83 10.31
C LYS A 39 0.41 8.64 11.05
N GLU A 40 0.89 7.41 11.12
CA GLU A 40 2.15 7.12 11.79
C GLU A 40 3.33 7.78 11.09
N MET A 41 3.28 7.87 9.78
CA MET A 41 4.33 8.53 9.01
C MET A 41 4.18 10.04 9.00
N GLY A 42 2.98 10.55 9.17
CA GLY A 42 2.71 11.98 9.15
C GLY A 42 3.10 12.61 7.82
N ASN A 43 3.80 13.73 7.88
CA ASN A 43 4.25 14.43 6.68
C ASN A 43 5.50 13.82 6.06
N GLU A 44 6.06 12.80 6.70
CA GLU A 44 7.31 12.19 6.26
C GLU A 44 7.11 10.92 5.47
N GLY A 45 5.89 10.65 5.04
CA GLY A 45 5.60 9.44 4.28
C GLY A 45 4.28 9.50 3.56
N ARG A 46 4.11 8.59 2.62
CA ARG A 46 2.92 8.52 1.79
C ARG A 46 2.66 7.08 1.38
N VAL A 47 1.39 6.71 1.35
CA VAL A 47 0.96 5.40 0.88
C VAL A 47 0.06 5.58 -0.33
N LEU A 48 0.34 4.84 -1.40
CA LEU A 48 -0.50 4.81 -2.59
C LEU A 48 -0.85 3.36 -2.88
N VAL A 49 -2.14 3.10 -3.09
CA VAL A 49 -2.61 1.76 -3.42
C VAL A 49 -3.40 1.84 -4.72
N ARG A 50 -3.09 0.95 -5.66
CA ARG A 50 -3.76 0.91 -6.96
C ARG A 50 -3.97 -0.52 -7.39
N THR A 51 -4.97 -0.72 -8.25
CA THR A 51 -5.19 -2.02 -8.87
C THR A 51 -4.64 -2.01 -10.30
N SER A 52 -4.21 -3.17 -10.77
CA SER A 52 -3.87 -3.34 -12.18
C SER A 52 -5.16 -3.43 -12.99
N GLY A 53 -5.15 -2.85 -14.19
CA GLY A 53 -6.31 -2.91 -15.07
C GLY A 53 -6.55 -4.27 -15.70
N THR A 54 -5.50 -5.08 -15.87
CA THR A 54 -5.58 -6.34 -16.62
C THR A 54 -5.26 -7.57 -15.78
N GLU A 55 -4.62 -7.42 -14.63
CA GLU A 55 -4.20 -8.54 -13.82
C GLU A 55 -4.79 -8.45 -12.41
N PRO A 56 -4.99 -9.58 -11.73
CA PRO A 56 -5.50 -9.57 -10.36
C PRO A 56 -4.40 -9.18 -9.36
N ILE A 57 -3.93 -7.96 -9.49
CA ILE A 57 -2.83 -7.44 -8.69
C ILE A 57 -3.23 -6.10 -8.08
N VAL A 58 -2.95 -5.95 -6.80
CA VAL A 58 -3.04 -4.67 -6.11
C VAL A 58 -1.61 -4.17 -5.89
N ARG A 59 -1.34 -2.96 -6.35
CA ARG A 59 -0.02 -2.35 -6.19
C ARG A 59 0.00 -1.50 -4.94
N VAL A 60 0.89 -1.83 -4.04
CA VAL A 60 1.10 -1.06 -2.80
C VAL A 60 2.43 -0.34 -2.92
N MET A 61 2.37 0.99 -2.91
CA MET A 61 3.58 1.81 -2.95
C MET A 61 3.64 2.65 -1.69
N VAL A 62 4.80 2.63 -1.05
CA VAL A 62 5.05 3.47 0.13
C VAL A 62 6.33 4.24 -0.11
N GLU A 63 6.30 5.53 0.14
CA GLU A 63 7.51 6.35 0.12
C GLU A 63 7.60 7.12 1.43
N GLY A 64 8.80 7.42 1.86
CA GLY A 64 8.99 8.14 3.09
C GLY A 64 10.44 8.42 3.39
N LYS A 65 10.67 9.23 4.40
CA LYS A 65 12.01 9.66 4.79
C LYS A 65 12.84 8.52 5.38
N ASN A 66 12.20 7.62 6.10
CA ASN A 66 12.88 6.51 6.78
C ASN A 66 12.72 5.22 5.98
N ALA A 67 13.82 4.73 5.39
CA ALA A 67 13.79 3.56 4.54
C ALA A 67 13.28 2.30 5.27
N ASP A 68 13.70 2.11 6.51
CA ASP A 68 13.27 0.93 7.27
C ASP A 68 11.78 0.97 7.55
N LEU A 69 11.27 2.13 7.91
CA LEU A 69 9.84 2.31 8.17
C LEU A 69 9.04 2.13 6.88
N VAL A 70 9.53 2.68 5.77
CA VAL A 70 8.88 2.55 4.47
C VAL A 70 8.75 1.08 4.09
N LYS A 71 9.83 0.33 4.22
CA LYS A 71 9.81 -1.08 3.88
C LYS A 71 8.86 -1.86 4.77
N ALA A 72 8.93 -1.65 6.07
CA ALA A 72 8.05 -2.35 7.01
C ALA A 72 6.58 -2.01 6.74
N THR A 73 6.29 -0.75 6.51
CA THR A 73 4.92 -0.30 6.24
C THR A 73 4.38 -0.93 4.95
N ALA A 74 5.20 -0.93 3.89
CA ALA A 74 4.78 -1.53 2.63
C ALA A 74 4.49 -3.02 2.77
N GLU A 75 5.35 -3.73 3.50
CA GLU A 75 5.16 -5.16 3.72
C GLU A 75 3.92 -5.44 4.56
N GLU A 76 3.68 -4.64 5.59
CA GLU A 76 2.50 -4.81 6.44
C GLU A 76 1.21 -4.56 5.66
N ILE A 77 1.18 -3.50 4.87
CA ILE A 77 0.00 -3.20 4.05
C ILE A 77 -0.23 -4.30 3.02
N ALA A 78 0.83 -4.74 2.36
CA ALA A 78 0.75 -5.81 1.37
C ALA A 78 0.19 -7.09 2.00
N GLU A 79 0.61 -7.41 3.21
CA GLU A 79 0.13 -8.60 3.92
C GLU A 79 -1.36 -8.51 4.23
N VAL A 80 -1.82 -7.34 4.69
CA VAL A 80 -3.24 -7.12 4.97
C VAL A 80 -4.05 -7.26 3.69
N VAL A 81 -3.60 -6.63 2.60
CA VAL A 81 -4.28 -6.71 1.31
C VAL A 81 -4.36 -8.16 0.84
N LYS A 82 -3.26 -8.88 0.94
CA LYS A 82 -3.21 -10.28 0.54
C LYS A 82 -4.19 -11.13 1.35
N THR A 83 -4.22 -10.92 2.66
CA THR A 83 -5.10 -11.69 3.55
C THR A 83 -6.56 -11.41 3.27
N GLU A 84 -6.91 -10.14 3.06
CA GLU A 84 -8.30 -9.73 2.89
C GLU A 84 -8.85 -10.02 1.50
N LEU A 85 -8.01 -9.98 0.48
CA LEU A 85 -8.45 -10.10 -0.91
C LEU A 85 -8.00 -11.40 -1.60
N ALA A 86 -7.39 -12.28 -0.88
CA ALA A 86 -6.91 -13.55 -1.46
C ALA A 86 -8.06 -14.50 -1.78
#